data_2aed31b4912c360a16d66c60dc552e14
#
_entry.id   2aed31b4912c360a16d66c60dc552e14
#
_cell.length_a   1.000
_cell.length_b   1.000
_cell.length_c   1.000
_cell.angle_alpha   90.00
_cell.angle_beta   90.00
_cell.angle_gamma   90.00
#
_symmetry.space_group_name_H-M   'P 1'
#
loop_
_entity.id
_entity.type
_entity.pdbx_description
1 polymer ?
#
loop_
_entity_poly.entity_id
_entity_poly.type
_entity_poly.pdbx_seq_one_letter_code
_entity_poly.pdbx_strand_id
1 'polypeptide(L)'
;AGHDLGKFGCKPNERVPYLHYYYTNQWFTAYHMEGIGHIAANHSTWDLELDNISVESLVLIYADFRVKQMRGEGGRELTKIYTLKDSFDVILSKLDNVDEKKRNRYRVVYSRLYEFERYMRSKGVDVDLTGHPDPAEKPVDIVLQSGKQVVRSFVFWGIEHNIDVMHRLGTERQFGNILEAARSEKDWKNVRAYLNMFNEYSIH
;
A
#
# COMPACT_ATOMS: atom_id res chain seq x y z
N ALA A 1 11.43 0.72 -0.27
CA ALA A 1 12.49 0.39 -1.22
C ALA A 1 12.40 -1.11 -1.57
N GLY A 2 12.69 -1.50 -2.79
CA GLY A 2 12.77 -2.90 -3.19
C GLY A 2 11.46 -3.55 -3.67
N HIS A 3 10.31 -2.87 -3.61
CA HIS A 3 9.03 -3.42 -4.09
C HIS A 3 9.04 -3.73 -5.60
N ASP A 4 9.87 -3.04 -6.33
CA ASP A 4 10.00 -3.13 -7.78
C ASP A 4 11.23 -3.93 -8.26
N LEU A 5 11.95 -4.60 -7.37
CA LEU A 5 13.16 -5.37 -7.72
C LEU A 5 12.90 -6.39 -8.83
N GLY A 6 11.72 -6.97 -8.88
CA GLY A 6 11.33 -7.91 -9.91
C GLY A 6 11.33 -7.34 -11.34
N LYS A 7 11.33 -6.01 -11.51
CA LYS A 7 11.48 -5.41 -12.85
C LYS A 7 12.82 -5.80 -13.50
N PHE A 8 13.87 -5.96 -12.71
CA PHE A 8 15.18 -6.42 -13.20
C PHE A 8 15.22 -7.91 -13.53
N GLY A 9 14.27 -8.69 -12.99
CA GLY A 9 14.14 -10.13 -13.26
C GLY A 9 13.33 -10.44 -14.51
N CYS A 10 12.55 -9.49 -15.02
CA CYS A 10 11.72 -9.70 -16.21
C CYS A 10 12.57 -9.86 -17.47
N LYS A 11 12.20 -10.83 -18.32
CA LYS A 11 12.85 -11.07 -19.61
C LYS A 11 12.33 -10.06 -20.65
N PRO A 12 13.08 -9.85 -21.76
CA PRO A 12 12.75 -8.84 -22.77
C PRO A 12 11.34 -8.95 -23.38
N ASN A 13 10.77 -10.16 -23.42
CA ASN A 13 9.46 -10.44 -24.01
C ASN A 13 8.33 -10.54 -22.97
N GLU A 14 8.63 -10.34 -21.72
CA GLU A 14 7.66 -10.47 -20.63
C GLU A 14 6.96 -9.14 -20.34
N ARG A 15 5.71 -9.23 -19.90
CA ARG A 15 4.91 -8.07 -19.52
C ARG A 15 5.28 -7.60 -18.11
N VAL A 16 6.28 -6.73 -18.03
CA VAL A 16 6.82 -6.19 -16.77
C VAL A 16 5.73 -5.74 -15.80
N PRO A 17 4.67 -5.00 -16.19
CA PRO A 17 3.64 -4.56 -15.24
C PRO A 17 2.91 -5.67 -14.52
N TYR A 18 2.97 -6.91 -15.02
CA TYR A 18 2.28 -8.06 -14.44
C TYR A 18 3.22 -9.06 -13.78
N LEU A 19 4.44 -9.20 -14.29
CA LEU A 19 5.36 -10.24 -13.84
C LEU A 19 6.38 -9.77 -12.81
N HIS A 20 6.61 -8.46 -12.68
CA HIS A 20 7.58 -7.96 -11.70
C HIS A 20 7.21 -8.33 -10.26
N TYR A 21 5.94 -8.46 -9.92
CA TYR A 21 5.48 -8.92 -8.60
C TYR A 21 5.98 -10.32 -8.29
N TYR A 22 5.86 -11.24 -9.24
CA TYR A 22 6.34 -12.60 -9.13
C TYR A 22 7.85 -12.66 -8.91
N TYR A 23 8.63 -11.95 -9.74
CA TYR A 23 10.09 -11.92 -9.60
C TYR A 23 10.54 -11.19 -8.33
N THR A 24 9.82 -10.18 -7.88
CA THR A 24 10.05 -9.53 -6.58
C THR A 24 9.88 -10.55 -5.45
N ASN A 25 8.78 -11.29 -5.44
CA ASN A 25 8.54 -12.33 -4.43
C ASN A 25 9.61 -13.42 -4.46
N GLN A 26 9.97 -13.91 -5.64
CA GLN A 26 11.03 -14.92 -5.79
C GLN A 26 12.36 -14.43 -5.21
N TRP A 27 12.73 -13.19 -5.50
CA TRP A 27 13.98 -12.62 -4.98
C TRP A 27 13.99 -12.59 -3.45
N PHE A 28 12.95 -12.08 -2.83
CA PHE A 28 12.86 -12.03 -1.37
C PHE A 28 12.83 -13.42 -0.73
N THR A 29 12.15 -14.38 -1.37
CA THR A 29 12.11 -15.78 -0.91
C THR A 29 13.50 -16.42 -0.97
N ALA A 30 14.25 -16.19 -2.05
CA ALA A 30 15.61 -16.70 -2.19
C ALA A 30 16.59 -16.19 -1.11
N TYR A 31 16.30 -15.03 -0.52
CA TYR A 31 17.07 -14.45 0.59
C TYR A 31 16.43 -14.64 1.96
N HIS A 32 15.47 -15.57 2.10
CA HIS A 32 14.78 -15.86 3.37
C HIS A 32 14.07 -14.65 4.00
N MET A 33 13.51 -13.79 3.15
CA MET A 33 12.77 -12.58 3.54
C MET A 33 11.32 -12.64 3.08
N GLU A 34 10.66 -13.79 3.24
CA GLU A 34 9.31 -14.07 2.71
C GLU A 34 8.28 -13.05 3.20
N GLY A 35 8.39 -12.60 4.45
CA GLY A 35 7.49 -11.58 5.00
C GLY A 35 7.58 -10.24 4.27
N ILE A 36 8.80 -9.82 3.90
CA ILE A 36 9.01 -8.62 3.10
C ILE A 36 8.58 -8.88 1.65
N GLY A 37 8.87 -10.07 1.14
CA GLY A 37 8.46 -10.50 -0.20
C GLY A 37 6.96 -10.43 -0.38
N HIS A 38 6.21 -10.90 0.60
CA HIS A 38 4.75 -10.84 0.59
C HIS A 38 4.23 -9.39 0.51
N ILE A 39 4.75 -8.49 1.36
CA ILE A 39 4.39 -7.07 1.33
C ILE A 39 4.77 -6.44 -0.03
N ALA A 40 6.00 -6.69 -0.48
CA ALA A 40 6.52 -6.13 -1.71
C ALA A 40 5.79 -6.65 -2.96
N ALA A 41 5.34 -7.90 -2.96
CA ALA A 41 4.56 -8.47 -4.06
C ALA A 41 3.12 -7.95 -4.11
N ASN A 42 2.55 -7.56 -2.96
CA ASN A 42 1.16 -7.08 -2.85
C ASN A 42 1.11 -5.55 -2.78
N HIS A 43 1.69 -4.87 -3.78
CA HIS A 43 1.67 -3.40 -3.87
C HIS A 43 0.87 -2.86 -5.07
N SER A 44 0.14 -3.72 -5.76
CA SER A 44 -0.71 -3.30 -6.87
C SER A 44 -1.99 -2.60 -6.38
N THR A 45 -2.45 -1.61 -7.14
CA THR A 45 -3.79 -1.03 -6.92
C THR A 45 -4.91 -2.07 -7.04
N TRP A 46 -4.63 -3.22 -7.71
CA TRP A 46 -5.56 -4.34 -7.81
C TRP A 46 -5.73 -5.06 -6.46
N ASP A 47 -4.71 -5.04 -5.61
CA ASP A 47 -4.75 -5.66 -4.28
C ASP A 47 -5.72 -4.92 -3.34
N LEU A 48 -6.06 -3.65 -3.63
CA LEU A 48 -7.10 -2.90 -2.91
C LEU A 48 -8.52 -3.45 -3.10
N GLU A 49 -8.73 -4.38 -4.02
CA GLU A 49 -9.99 -5.12 -4.15
C GLU A 49 -10.08 -6.28 -3.14
N LEU A 50 -8.97 -6.66 -2.53
CA LEU A 50 -8.93 -7.68 -1.49
C LEU A 50 -9.44 -7.08 -0.16
N ASP A 51 -10.27 -7.82 0.52
CA ASP A 51 -10.80 -7.39 1.83
C ASP A 51 -9.80 -7.59 2.96
N ASN A 52 -8.72 -8.34 2.72
CA ASN A 52 -7.72 -8.73 3.71
C ASN A 52 -6.30 -8.20 3.40
N ILE A 53 -6.19 -7.08 2.73
CA ILE A 53 -4.87 -6.48 2.46
C ILE A 53 -4.18 -6.07 3.75
N SER A 54 -2.89 -6.38 3.86
CA SER A 54 -2.11 -5.96 5.02
C SER A 54 -1.91 -4.44 5.03
N VAL A 55 -1.77 -3.87 6.22
CA VAL A 55 -1.53 -2.42 6.37
C VAL A 55 -0.22 -2.01 5.74
N GLU A 56 0.80 -2.84 5.85
CA GLU A 56 2.10 -2.61 5.24
C GLU A 56 1.98 -2.52 3.71
N SER A 57 1.19 -3.42 3.12
CA SER A 57 0.90 -3.36 1.68
C SER A 57 0.08 -2.12 1.32
N LEU A 58 -0.89 -1.74 2.16
CA LEU A 58 -1.69 -0.53 1.96
C LEU A 58 -0.83 0.74 2.01
N VAL A 59 0.08 0.85 2.98
CA VAL A 59 1.05 1.95 3.06
C VAL A 59 1.94 1.98 1.82
N LEU A 60 2.40 0.82 1.37
CA LEU A 60 3.25 0.72 0.19
C LEU A 60 2.50 1.15 -1.08
N ILE A 61 1.25 0.68 -1.26
CA ILE A 61 0.39 1.09 -2.37
C ILE A 61 0.14 2.61 -2.34
N TYR A 62 -0.16 3.16 -1.17
CA TYR A 62 -0.37 4.59 -1.00
C TYR A 62 0.86 5.41 -1.39
N ALA A 63 2.04 5.00 -0.93
CA ALA A 63 3.29 5.65 -1.24
C ALA A 63 3.63 5.55 -2.74
N ASP A 64 3.54 4.36 -3.33
CA ASP A 64 3.81 4.14 -4.75
C ASP A 64 2.81 4.89 -5.65
N PHE A 65 1.56 5.01 -5.21
CA PHE A 65 0.56 5.78 -5.93
C PHE A 65 0.93 7.26 -6.04
N ARG A 66 1.53 7.85 -4.99
CA ARG A 66 1.87 9.27 -4.90
C ARG A 66 3.27 9.62 -5.38
N VAL A 67 4.22 8.70 -5.26
CA VAL A 67 5.62 8.95 -5.60
C VAL A 67 5.90 8.54 -7.05
N LYS A 68 6.44 9.43 -7.84
CA LYS A 68 6.81 9.15 -9.23
C LYS A 68 8.23 9.60 -9.52
N GLN A 69 8.95 8.76 -10.26
CA GLN A 69 10.24 9.12 -10.82
C GLN A 69 10.03 9.95 -12.09
N MET A 70 10.77 11.02 -12.20
CA MET A 70 10.79 11.91 -13.36
C MET A 70 12.23 12.09 -13.84
N ARG A 71 12.41 12.33 -15.13
CA ARG A 71 13.68 12.77 -15.67
C ARG A 71 13.71 14.30 -15.68
N GLY A 72 14.61 14.88 -14.92
CA GLY A 72 14.90 16.29 -14.93
C GLY A 72 15.85 16.68 -16.06
N GLU A 73 16.16 17.96 -16.13
CA GLU A 73 17.16 18.50 -17.06
C GLU A 73 18.52 17.81 -16.87
N GLY A 74 19.19 17.50 -17.96
CA GLY A 74 20.45 16.78 -17.94
C GLY A 74 20.38 15.29 -17.66
N GLY A 75 19.16 14.68 -17.69
CA GLY A 75 18.97 13.24 -17.46
C GLY A 75 19.01 12.81 -16.00
N ARG A 76 19.05 13.76 -15.06
CA ARG A 76 19.02 13.47 -13.62
C ARG A 76 17.65 12.91 -13.22
N GLU A 77 17.64 11.82 -12.49
CA GLU A 77 16.41 11.28 -11.92
C GLU A 77 15.95 12.14 -10.74
N LEU A 78 14.72 12.59 -10.81
CA LEU A 78 14.07 13.38 -9.77
C LEU A 78 12.86 12.60 -9.25
N THR A 79 12.71 12.58 -7.93
CA THR A 79 11.51 12.05 -7.30
C THR A 79 10.51 13.18 -7.10
N LYS A 80 9.26 12.95 -7.50
CA LYS A 80 8.17 13.88 -7.25
C LYS A 80 7.08 13.18 -6.44
N ILE A 81 6.61 13.89 -5.41
CA ILE A 81 5.49 13.47 -4.57
C ILE A 81 4.27 14.28 -5.00
N TYR A 82 3.21 13.58 -5.37
CA TYR A 82 1.95 14.18 -5.81
C TYR A 82 0.90 14.10 -4.69
N THR A 83 -0.10 14.98 -4.76
CA THR A 83 -1.33 14.74 -4.01
C THR A 83 -2.02 13.47 -4.53
N LEU A 84 -2.94 12.88 -3.78
CA LEU A 84 -3.73 11.75 -4.28
C LEU A 84 -4.50 12.12 -5.54
N LYS A 85 -5.07 13.33 -5.59
CA LYS A 85 -5.82 13.81 -6.76
C LYS A 85 -4.93 13.89 -7.99
N ASP A 86 -3.78 14.56 -7.88
CA ASP A 86 -2.86 14.71 -9.00
C ASP A 86 -2.30 13.36 -9.45
N SER A 87 -2.05 12.46 -8.51
CA SER A 87 -1.61 11.09 -8.82
C SER A 87 -2.66 10.32 -9.62
N PHE A 88 -3.91 10.47 -9.27
CA PHE A 88 -5.03 9.88 -10.00
C PHE A 88 -5.08 10.38 -11.44
N ASP A 89 -4.97 11.68 -11.65
CA ASP A 89 -4.98 12.29 -12.97
C ASP A 89 -3.76 11.85 -13.81
N VAL A 90 -2.58 11.80 -13.20
CA VAL A 90 -1.35 11.30 -13.84
C VAL A 90 -1.48 9.84 -14.25
N ILE A 91 -2.04 8.98 -13.41
CA ILE A 91 -2.20 7.56 -13.74
C ILE A 91 -3.20 7.40 -14.88
N LEU A 92 -4.35 8.05 -14.81
CA LEU A 92 -5.36 7.97 -15.87
C LEU A 92 -4.83 8.45 -17.21
N SER A 93 -3.96 9.47 -17.23
CA SER A 93 -3.34 9.98 -18.46
C SER A 93 -2.32 9.01 -19.10
N LYS A 94 -1.76 8.09 -18.29
CA LYS A 94 -0.77 7.11 -18.77
C LYS A 94 -1.38 5.76 -19.19
N LEU A 95 -2.67 5.56 -18.90
CA LEU A 95 -3.34 4.31 -19.21
C LEU A 95 -3.88 4.34 -20.62
N ASP A 96 -3.51 3.32 -21.40
CA ASP A 96 -4.13 3.07 -22.71
C ASP A 96 -5.56 2.54 -22.54
N ASN A 97 -6.45 2.95 -23.44
CA ASN A 97 -7.82 2.46 -23.52
C ASN A 97 -8.59 2.53 -22.17
N VAL A 98 -8.67 3.73 -21.61
CA VAL A 98 -9.44 3.98 -20.38
C VAL A 98 -10.92 3.97 -20.73
N ASP A 99 -11.54 2.79 -20.62
CA ASP A 99 -12.98 2.63 -20.66
C ASP A 99 -13.64 3.07 -19.34
N GLU A 100 -14.95 3.11 -19.32
CA GLU A 100 -15.73 3.53 -18.15
C GLU A 100 -15.53 2.55 -16.98
N LYS A 101 -15.41 1.25 -17.23
CA LYS A 101 -15.17 0.21 -16.21
C LYS A 101 -13.83 0.45 -15.52
N LYS A 102 -12.79 0.70 -16.29
CA LYS A 102 -11.44 0.99 -15.78
C LYS A 102 -11.43 2.29 -14.98
N ARG A 103 -12.11 3.34 -15.48
CA ARG A 103 -12.25 4.62 -14.77
C ARG A 103 -12.97 4.46 -13.44
N ASN A 104 -14.07 3.71 -13.40
CA ASN A 104 -14.81 3.46 -12.18
C ASN A 104 -13.97 2.67 -11.17
N ARG A 105 -13.20 1.68 -11.62
CA ARG A 105 -12.28 0.95 -10.76
C ARG A 105 -11.24 1.87 -10.12
N TYR A 106 -10.62 2.76 -10.88
CA TYR A 106 -9.67 3.73 -10.31
C TYR A 106 -10.33 4.73 -9.37
N ARG A 107 -11.61 5.06 -9.54
CA ARG A 107 -12.36 5.86 -8.56
C ARG A 107 -12.50 5.12 -7.23
N VAL A 108 -12.76 3.82 -7.25
CA VAL A 108 -12.80 3.00 -6.03
C VAL A 108 -11.42 2.97 -5.36
N VAL A 109 -10.36 2.76 -6.12
CA VAL A 109 -8.98 2.84 -5.63
C VAL A 109 -8.71 4.19 -4.96
N TYR A 110 -9.05 5.28 -5.64
CA TYR A 110 -8.90 6.63 -5.09
C TYR A 110 -9.67 6.81 -3.78
N SER A 111 -10.92 6.37 -3.72
CA SER A 111 -11.76 6.47 -2.52
C SER A 111 -11.13 5.74 -1.34
N ARG A 112 -10.64 4.52 -1.52
CA ARG A 112 -9.99 3.74 -0.47
C ARG A 112 -8.69 4.38 0.02
N LEU A 113 -7.86 4.87 -0.90
CA LEU A 113 -6.63 5.58 -0.54
C LEU A 113 -6.91 6.92 0.14
N TYR A 114 -7.98 7.61 -0.24
CA TYR A 114 -8.40 8.85 0.40
C TYR A 114 -8.91 8.62 1.83
N GLU A 115 -9.67 7.56 2.07
CA GLU A 115 -10.08 7.16 3.42
C GLU A 115 -8.87 6.85 4.30
N PHE A 116 -7.91 6.12 3.75
CA PHE A 116 -6.67 5.81 4.45
C PHE A 116 -5.85 7.08 4.75
N GLU A 117 -5.76 8.01 3.81
CA GLU A 117 -5.10 9.31 4.03
C GLU A 117 -5.78 10.10 5.14
N ARG A 118 -7.12 10.17 5.15
CA ARG A 118 -7.88 10.81 6.22
C ARG A 118 -7.62 10.17 7.58
N TYR A 119 -7.53 8.86 7.61
CA TYR A 119 -7.21 8.14 8.83
C TYR A 119 -5.79 8.49 9.33
N MET A 120 -4.78 8.47 8.47
CA MET A 120 -3.43 8.86 8.84
C MET A 120 -3.38 10.30 9.39
N ARG A 121 -4.07 11.24 8.74
CA ARG A 121 -4.20 12.64 9.25
C ARG A 121 -4.82 12.68 10.63
N SER A 122 -5.87 11.90 10.89
CA SER A 122 -6.53 11.86 12.20
C SER A 122 -5.62 11.34 13.30
N LYS A 123 -4.57 10.60 12.95
CA LYS A 123 -3.54 10.10 13.86
C LYS A 123 -2.29 11.00 13.91
N GLY A 124 -2.35 12.18 13.30
CA GLY A 124 -1.25 13.15 13.33
C GLY A 124 -0.12 12.87 12.34
N VAL A 125 -0.33 11.97 11.37
CA VAL A 125 0.65 11.75 10.31
C VAL A 125 0.57 12.90 9.32
N ASP A 126 1.70 13.55 9.05
CA ASP A 126 1.78 14.54 7.99
C ASP A 126 1.81 13.83 6.63
N VAL A 127 0.75 14.04 5.87
CA VAL A 127 0.57 13.49 4.52
C VAL A 127 0.62 14.57 3.44
N ASP A 128 0.84 15.83 3.82
CA ASP A 128 0.84 16.97 2.90
C ASP A 128 2.19 17.20 2.21
N LEU A 129 3.08 16.23 2.32
CA LEU A 129 4.34 16.20 1.60
C LEU A 129 4.07 16.12 0.10
N THR A 130 4.32 17.20 -0.60
CA THR A 130 4.18 17.31 -2.06
C THR A 130 5.41 17.99 -2.67
N GLY A 131 5.61 17.81 -3.96
CA GLY A 131 6.72 18.43 -4.68
C GLY A 131 7.95 17.54 -4.82
N HIS A 132 9.10 18.17 -4.88
CA HIS A 132 10.40 17.51 -4.97
C HIS A 132 11.06 17.61 -3.59
N PRO A 133 11.31 16.48 -2.91
CA PRO A 133 12.13 16.54 -1.71
C PRO A 133 13.51 17.09 -2.08
N ASP A 134 13.85 18.25 -1.56
CA ASP A 134 15.17 18.82 -1.77
C ASP A 134 16.17 18.12 -0.84
N PRO A 135 17.17 17.41 -1.39
CA PRO A 135 18.17 16.75 -0.57
C PRO A 135 19.07 17.75 0.20
N ALA A 136 18.96 19.05 -0.08
CA ALA A 136 19.70 20.11 0.60
C ALA A 136 18.95 20.74 1.77
N GLU A 137 17.65 20.49 1.92
CA GLU A 137 16.94 20.90 3.12
C GLU A 137 17.40 20.09 4.33
N LYS A 138 17.67 20.83 5.41
CA LYS A 138 18.25 20.32 6.67
C LYS A 138 17.69 18.95 7.03
N PRO A 139 18.56 18.02 7.48
CA PRO A 139 18.08 16.74 7.95
C PRO A 139 16.99 17.00 9.01
N VAL A 140 15.78 16.64 8.70
CA VAL A 140 14.75 16.45 9.72
C VAL A 140 15.39 15.50 10.72
N ASP A 141 15.34 15.82 12.01
CA ASP A 141 15.76 14.90 13.07
C ASP A 141 14.89 13.64 12.95
N ILE A 142 15.31 12.75 12.05
CA ILE A 142 14.67 11.46 11.87
C ILE A 142 15.10 10.62 13.05
N VAL A 143 14.24 10.55 14.05
CA VAL A 143 14.34 9.52 15.06
C VAL A 143 14.08 8.20 14.35
N LEU A 144 15.15 7.49 14.03
CA LEU A 144 15.08 6.13 13.51
C LEU A 144 14.44 5.24 14.57
N GLN A 145 13.14 5.05 14.46
CA GLN A 145 12.48 3.99 15.20
C GLN A 145 13.01 2.64 14.71
N SER A 146 13.19 1.69 15.62
CA SER A 146 13.55 0.35 15.20
C SER A 146 12.50 -0.17 14.21
N GLY A 147 12.91 -0.88 13.17
CA GLY A 147 11.97 -1.44 12.19
C GLY A 147 10.84 -2.26 12.84
N LYS A 148 11.12 -2.89 13.98
CA LYS A 148 10.12 -3.61 14.79
C LYS A 148 9.06 -2.68 15.40
N GLN A 149 9.43 -1.47 15.82
CA GLN A 149 8.49 -0.48 16.35
C GLN A 149 7.64 0.12 15.22
N VAL A 150 8.26 0.41 14.09
CA VAL A 150 7.55 0.91 12.89
C VAL A 150 6.51 -0.11 12.44
N VAL A 151 6.89 -1.38 12.29
CA VAL A 151 5.96 -2.45 11.91
C VAL A 151 4.82 -2.58 12.92
N ARG A 152 5.10 -2.55 14.22
CA ARG A 152 4.06 -2.59 15.25
C ARG A 152 3.09 -1.41 15.14
N SER A 153 3.60 -0.21 14.94
CA SER A 153 2.75 0.98 14.80
C SER A 153 1.84 0.88 13.57
N PHE A 154 2.36 0.41 12.44
CA PHE A 154 1.56 0.25 11.23
C PHE A 154 0.51 -0.87 11.35
N VAL A 155 0.85 -1.98 11.96
CA VAL A 155 -0.13 -3.05 12.23
C VAL A 155 -1.24 -2.53 13.13
N PHE A 156 -0.90 -1.78 14.18
CA PHE A 156 -1.88 -1.19 15.09
C PHE A 156 -2.80 -0.21 14.37
N TRP A 157 -2.25 0.72 13.58
CA TRP A 157 -3.04 1.69 12.82
C TRP A 157 -3.96 1.05 11.79
N GLY A 158 -3.54 -0.04 11.17
CA GLY A 158 -4.38 -0.74 10.24
C GLY A 158 -5.53 -1.46 10.88
N ILE A 159 -5.29 -2.03 12.04
CA ILE A 159 -6.33 -2.63 12.86
C ILE A 159 -7.35 -1.56 13.27
N GLU A 160 -6.89 -0.42 13.83
CA GLU A 160 -7.76 0.70 14.19
C GLU A 160 -8.55 1.23 12.98
N HIS A 161 -7.89 1.38 11.82
CA HIS A 161 -8.57 1.84 10.61
C HIS A 161 -9.70 0.90 10.19
N ASN A 162 -9.43 -0.41 10.16
CA ASN A 162 -10.46 -1.38 9.80
C ASN A 162 -11.65 -1.34 10.76
N ILE A 163 -11.40 -1.12 12.03
CA ILE A 163 -12.46 -0.99 13.04
C ILE A 163 -13.23 0.31 12.87
N ASP A 164 -12.54 1.43 12.64
CA ASP A 164 -13.21 2.70 12.35
C ASP A 164 -14.10 2.59 11.10
N VAL A 165 -13.61 1.89 10.08
CA VAL A 165 -14.42 1.61 8.87
C VAL A 165 -15.61 0.74 9.22
N MET A 166 -15.44 -0.32 10.02
CA MET A 166 -16.54 -1.16 10.47
C MET A 166 -17.58 -0.39 11.28
N HIS A 167 -17.14 0.44 12.22
CA HIS A 167 -18.02 1.28 13.03
C HIS A 167 -18.79 2.31 12.20
N ARG A 168 -18.12 2.92 11.21
CA ARG A 168 -18.76 3.90 10.31
C ARG A 168 -19.76 3.28 9.35
N LEU A 169 -19.49 2.09 8.89
CA LEU A 169 -20.36 1.38 7.97
C LEU A 169 -21.50 0.65 8.68
N GLY A 170 -21.44 0.55 10.02
CA GLY A 170 -22.55 0.23 10.92
C GLY A 170 -23.25 -1.11 10.61
N THR A 171 -22.59 -2.03 9.93
CA THR A 171 -23.26 -3.23 9.46
C THR A 171 -22.61 -4.50 9.99
N GLU A 172 -23.40 -5.31 10.69
CA GLU A 172 -23.09 -6.71 11.02
C GLU A 172 -22.60 -7.49 9.80
N ARG A 173 -23.04 -7.10 8.60
CA ARG A 173 -22.65 -7.69 7.33
C ARG A 173 -21.15 -7.51 7.02
N GLN A 174 -20.55 -6.40 7.40
CA GLN A 174 -19.12 -6.18 7.15
C GLN A 174 -18.24 -6.91 8.16
N PHE A 175 -18.68 -7.01 9.40
CA PHE A 175 -18.03 -7.89 10.36
C PHE A 175 -18.09 -9.35 9.88
N GLY A 176 -19.24 -9.79 9.36
CA GLY A 176 -19.38 -11.10 8.74
C GLY A 176 -18.39 -11.32 7.59
N ASN A 177 -18.16 -10.33 6.75
CA ASN A 177 -17.19 -10.41 5.65
C ASN A 177 -15.75 -10.54 6.16
N ILE A 178 -15.36 -9.78 7.20
CA ILE A 178 -14.04 -9.87 7.81
C ILE A 178 -13.86 -11.23 8.49
N LEU A 179 -14.87 -11.73 9.17
CA LEU A 179 -14.83 -13.04 9.81
C LEU A 179 -14.71 -14.16 8.76
N GLU A 180 -15.42 -14.05 7.64
CA GLU A 180 -15.32 -14.99 6.54
C GLU A 180 -13.96 -14.92 5.84
N ALA A 181 -13.42 -13.72 5.63
CA ALA A 181 -12.06 -13.54 5.13
C ALA A 181 -11.03 -14.19 6.07
N ALA A 182 -11.17 -13.98 7.38
CA ALA A 182 -10.29 -14.60 8.38
C ALA A 182 -10.39 -16.13 8.38
N ARG A 183 -11.59 -16.69 8.20
CA ARG A 183 -11.81 -18.15 8.14
C ARG A 183 -11.28 -18.78 6.85
N SER A 184 -11.34 -18.06 5.74
CA SER A 184 -10.88 -18.53 4.43
C SER A 184 -9.38 -18.30 4.22
N GLU A 185 -8.72 -17.49 5.06
CA GLU A 185 -7.31 -17.15 4.95
C GLU A 185 -6.42 -18.38 5.22
N LYS A 186 -5.47 -18.61 4.34
CA LYS A 186 -4.54 -19.74 4.42
C LYS A 186 -3.12 -19.31 4.83
N ASP A 187 -2.78 -18.03 4.66
CA ASP A 187 -1.50 -17.51 5.13
C ASP A 187 -1.58 -17.26 6.64
N TRP A 188 -0.78 -18.02 7.38
CA TRP A 188 -0.72 -17.94 8.85
C TRP A 188 -0.41 -16.51 9.35
N LYS A 189 0.35 -15.71 8.63
CA LYS A 189 0.67 -14.33 9.02
C LYS A 189 -0.58 -13.45 9.00
N ASN A 190 -1.41 -13.61 7.97
CA ASN A 190 -2.67 -12.92 7.86
C ASN A 190 -3.69 -13.42 8.88
N VAL A 191 -3.77 -14.74 9.09
CA VAL A 191 -4.60 -15.33 10.15
C VAL A 191 -4.20 -14.74 11.52
N ARG A 192 -2.91 -14.63 11.79
CA ARG A 192 -2.42 -14.03 13.03
C ARG A 192 -2.82 -12.55 13.15
N ALA A 193 -2.80 -11.80 12.07
CA ALA A 193 -3.24 -10.41 12.07
C ALA A 193 -4.74 -10.30 12.41
N TYR A 194 -5.58 -11.14 11.83
CA TYR A 194 -7.02 -11.21 12.18
C TYR A 194 -7.24 -11.61 13.64
N LEU A 195 -6.51 -12.60 14.15
CA LEU A 195 -6.61 -13.02 15.54
C LEU A 195 -6.20 -11.92 16.52
N ASN A 196 -5.12 -11.19 16.19
CA ASN A 196 -4.70 -10.05 17.01
C ASN A 196 -5.77 -8.94 16.98
N MET A 197 -6.35 -8.66 15.82
CA MET A 197 -7.46 -7.72 15.67
C MET A 197 -8.64 -8.12 16.55
N PHE A 198 -9.10 -9.35 16.47
CA PHE A 198 -10.24 -9.82 17.27
C PHE A 198 -9.94 -9.78 18.78
N ASN A 199 -8.73 -10.11 19.18
CA ASN A 199 -8.32 -10.07 20.58
C ASN A 199 -8.19 -8.65 21.12
N GLU A 200 -7.57 -7.74 20.37
CA GLU A 200 -7.36 -6.34 20.77
C GLU A 200 -8.67 -5.59 21.00
N TYR A 201 -9.67 -5.89 20.19
CA TYR A 201 -10.95 -5.19 20.25
C TYR A 201 -12.06 -5.98 20.92
N SER A 202 -11.70 -7.08 21.62
CA SER A 202 -12.66 -7.92 22.34
C SER A 202 -13.87 -8.32 21.47
N ILE A 203 -13.61 -8.56 20.21
CA ILE A 203 -14.63 -9.05 19.28
C ILE A 203 -14.72 -10.55 19.46
N HIS A 204 -15.72 -10.99 20.22
CA HIS A 204 -15.97 -12.38 20.56
C HIS A 204 -17.03 -13.01 19.66
#